data_dcd3ec1023abbb0b8dd2e387a1a7e74c
#
_entry.id   dcd3ec1023abbb0b8dd2e387a1a7e74c
#
_cell.length_a   1.000
_cell.length_b   1.000
_cell.length_c   1.000
_cell.angle_alpha   90.00
_cell.angle_beta   90.00
_cell.angle_gamma   90.00
#
_symmetry.space_group_name_H-M   'P 1'
#
loop_
_entity.id
_entity.type
_entity.pdbx_description
1 polymer ?
#
loop_
_entity_poly.entity_id
_entity_poly.type
_entity_poly.pdbx_seq_one_letter_code
_entity_poly.pdbx_strand_id
1 'polypeptide(L)'
;MDDYIKSLLTQTLEVHAILNELKGEPGDLDVIKKQVGRIEGVFKVVCKKIEELDYSSDDYVELVKAIKFYLENYDFYNVIEAYKMYDEDSDRIRNMRTLVIRALEEKDLIAKIKQVMKRQD
;
A
#
# COMPACT_ATOMS: atom_id res chain seq x y z
N MET A 1 16.57 -10.89 -6.82
CA MET A 1 15.16 -10.49 -6.97
C MET A 1 14.97 -9.83 -8.32
N ASP A 2 13.84 -10.09 -8.93
CA ASP A 2 13.45 -9.47 -10.20
C ASP A 2 13.39 -7.94 -10.05
N ASP A 3 14.01 -7.20 -10.98
CA ASP A 3 14.06 -5.74 -10.91
C ASP A 3 12.69 -5.09 -11.01
N TYR A 4 11.78 -5.72 -11.74
CA TYR A 4 10.41 -5.20 -11.86
C TYR A 4 9.68 -5.29 -10.51
N ILE A 5 9.77 -6.44 -9.82
CA ILE A 5 9.16 -6.61 -8.50
C ILE A 5 9.78 -5.60 -7.52
N LYS A 6 11.11 -5.44 -7.58
CA LYS A 6 11.79 -4.46 -6.72
C LYS A 6 11.27 -3.04 -6.95
N SER A 7 11.08 -2.66 -8.21
CA SER A 7 10.52 -1.37 -8.57
C SER A 7 9.11 -1.18 -8.00
N LEU A 8 8.26 -2.21 -8.10
CA LEU A 8 6.90 -2.16 -7.57
C LEU A 8 6.90 -2.04 -6.04
N LEU A 9 7.75 -2.79 -5.36
CA LEU A 9 7.87 -2.71 -3.90
C LEU A 9 8.40 -1.34 -3.46
N THR A 10 9.35 -0.78 -4.22
CA THR A 10 9.84 0.58 -3.97
C THR A 10 8.71 1.60 -4.05
N GLN A 11 7.82 1.46 -5.03
CA GLN A 11 6.65 2.34 -5.15
C GLN A 11 5.75 2.23 -3.92
N THR A 12 5.59 1.05 -3.34
CA THR A 12 4.80 0.88 -2.12
C THR A 12 5.43 1.67 -0.96
N LEU A 13 6.74 1.61 -0.81
CA LEU A 13 7.44 2.37 0.23
C LEU A 13 7.33 3.88 -0.01
N GLU A 14 7.35 4.32 -1.27
CA GLU A 14 7.13 5.72 -1.62
C GLU A 14 5.73 6.18 -1.23
N VAL A 15 4.70 5.38 -1.51
CA VAL A 15 3.33 5.69 -1.13
C VAL A 15 3.21 5.83 0.39
N HIS A 16 3.79 4.90 1.13
CA HIS A 16 3.79 4.95 2.59
C HIS A 16 4.43 6.24 3.11
N ALA A 17 5.56 6.64 2.53
CA ALA A 17 6.24 7.89 2.88
C ALA A 17 5.39 9.12 2.55
N ILE A 18 4.76 9.15 1.36
CA ILE A 18 3.88 10.25 0.96
C ILE A 18 2.73 10.41 1.95
N LEU A 19 2.07 9.31 2.31
CA LEU A 19 0.94 9.35 3.25
C LEU A 19 1.37 9.86 4.62
N ASN A 20 2.56 9.48 5.09
CA ASN A 20 3.08 9.93 6.38
C ASN A 20 3.38 11.43 6.41
N GLU A 21 3.65 12.05 5.26
CA GLU A 21 3.96 13.46 5.15
C GLU A 21 2.73 14.36 5.02
N LEU A 22 1.57 13.80 4.67
CA LEU A 22 0.35 14.59 4.51
C LEU A 22 -0.13 15.13 5.86
N LYS A 23 -0.62 16.37 5.86
CA LYS A 23 -1.02 17.06 7.11
C LYS A 23 -2.53 17.19 7.27
N GLY A 24 -3.31 16.70 6.31
CA GLY A 24 -4.76 16.82 6.36
C GLY A 24 -5.27 18.15 5.84
N GLU A 25 -4.58 18.74 4.88
CA GLU A 25 -4.98 20.00 4.26
C GLU A 25 -6.05 19.75 3.19
N PRO A 26 -6.85 20.77 2.83
CA PRO A 26 -7.79 20.66 1.72
C PRO A 26 -7.09 20.15 0.45
N GLY A 27 -7.69 19.18 -0.22
CA GLY A 27 -7.10 18.53 -1.39
C GLY A 27 -6.31 17.26 -1.08
N ASP A 28 -5.93 17.04 0.17
CA ASP A 28 -5.16 15.84 0.54
C ASP A 28 -5.98 14.55 0.35
N LEU A 29 -7.30 14.63 0.44
CA LEU A 29 -8.14 13.45 0.22
C LEU A 29 -7.97 12.90 -1.20
N ASP A 30 -7.85 13.77 -2.20
CA ASP A 30 -7.57 13.34 -3.57
C ASP A 30 -6.18 12.71 -3.70
N VAL A 31 -5.20 13.24 -2.98
CA VAL A 31 -3.85 12.65 -2.95
C VAL A 31 -3.90 11.25 -2.34
N ILE A 32 -4.60 11.08 -1.21
CA ILE A 32 -4.75 9.77 -0.56
C ILE A 32 -5.42 8.78 -1.52
N LYS A 33 -6.50 9.21 -2.19
CA LYS A 33 -7.22 8.37 -3.16
C LYS A 33 -6.31 7.89 -4.29
N LYS A 34 -5.50 8.79 -4.84
CA LYS A 34 -4.56 8.47 -5.89
C LYS A 34 -3.54 7.43 -5.43
N GLN A 35 -3.00 7.62 -4.23
CA GLN A 35 -2.00 6.70 -3.68
C GLN A 35 -2.61 5.33 -3.37
N VAL A 36 -3.82 5.28 -2.86
CA VAL A 36 -4.53 4.02 -2.62
C VAL A 36 -4.76 3.25 -3.92
N GLY A 37 -5.17 3.94 -4.99
CA GLY A 37 -5.33 3.31 -6.31
C GLY A 37 -4.02 2.74 -6.84
N ARG A 38 -2.93 3.48 -6.64
CA ARG A 38 -1.59 3.04 -7.01
C ARG A 38 -1.20 1.76 -6.26
N ILE A 39 -1.46 1.72 -4.94
CA ILE A 39 -1.17 0.54 -4.10
C ILE A 39 -1.95 -0.69 -4.59
N GLU A 40 -3.24 -0.55 -4.86
CA GLU A 40 -4.04 -1.67 -5.33
C GLU A 40 -3.47 -2.27 -6.61
N GLY A 41 -3.11 -1.43 -7.58
CA GLY A 41 -2.52 -1.89 -8.82
C GLY A 41 -1.17 -2.58 -8.60
N VAL A 42 -0.30 -1.96 -7.80
CA VAL A 42 1.02 -2.51 -7.47
C VAL A 42 0.88 -3.87 -6.79
N PHE A 43 0.01 -3.98 -5.79
CA PHE A 43 -0.15 -5.21 -5.03
C PHE A 43 -0.65 -6.37 -5.88
N LYS A 44 -1.60 -6.13 -6.78
CA LYS A 44 -2.10 -7.16 -7.69
C LYS A 44 -0.99 -7.68 -8.60
N VAL A 45 -0.17 -6.79 -9.13
CA VAL A 45 0.93 -7.17 -10.01
C VAL A 45 2.03 -7.91 -9.25
N VAL A 46 2.38 -7.45 -8.05
CA VAL A 46 3.41 -8.11 -7.21
C VAL A 46 3.01 -9.55 -6.91
N CYS A 47 1.77 -9.78 -6.46
CA CYS A 47 1.29 -11.13 -6.16
C CYS A 47 1.37 -12.02 -7.40
N LYS A 48 0.89 -11.52 -8.53
CA LYS A 48 0.91 -12.27 -9.79
C LYS A 48 2.33 -12.63 -10.21
N LYS A 49 3.24 -11.66 -10.14
CA LYS A 49 4.64 -11.88 -10.54
C LYS A 49 5.37 -12.85 -9.64
N ILE A 50 5.17 -12.76 -8.33
CA ILE A 50 5.80 -13.71 -7.38
C ILE A 50 5.29 -15.12 -7.66
N GLU A 51 4.01 -15.29 -7.90
CA GLU A 51 3.42 -16.59 -8.20
C GLU A 51 3.92 -17.15 -9.54
N GLU A 52 4.00 -16.29 -10.58
CA GLU A 52 4.50 -16.70 -11.91
C GLU A 52 5.97 -17.10 -11.88
N LEU A 53 6.81 -16.43 -11.09
CA LEU A 53 8.23 -16.71 -11.00
C LEU A 53 8.56 -17.82 -10.00
N ASP A 54 7.52 -18.39 -9.38
CA ASP A 54 7.64 -19.51 -8.44
C ASP A 54 8.62 -19.22 -7.29
N TYR A 55 8.57 -17.99 -6.77
CA TYR A 55 9.34 -17.66 -5.58
C TYR A 55 8.66 -18.29 -4.36
N SER A 56 9.30 -19.29 -3.80
CA SER A 56 8.73 -20.12 -2.76
C SER A 56 9.41 -19.98 -1.39
N SER A 57 10.37 -19.09 -1.25
CA SER A 57 10.97 -18.83 0.07
C SER A 57 9.94 -18.26 1.03
N ASP A 58 10.14 -18.49 2.32
CA ASP A 58 9.20 -18.05 3.36
C ASP A 58 8.95 -16.55 3.31
N ASP A 59 9.96 -15.74 3.00
CA ASP A 59 9.82 -14.30 2.91
C ASP A 59 8.81 -13.87 1.84
N TYR A 60 8.87 -14.49 0.66
CA TYR A 60 7.94 -14.20 -0.42
C TYR A 60 6.53 -14.71 -0.10
N VAL A 61 6.43 -15.90 0.47
CA VAL A 61 5.14 -16.46 0.87
C VAL A 61 4.45 -15.58 1.89
N GLU A 62 5.18 -15.14 2.91
CA GLU A 62 4.61 -14.27 3.95
C GLU A 62 4.25 -12.89 3.40
N LEU A 63 5.06 -12.34 2.49
CA LEU A 63 4.73 -11.08 1.83
C LEU A 63 3.43 -11.19 1.03
N VAL A 64 3.27 -12.24 0.24
CA VAL A 64 2.05 -12.44 -0.55
C VAL A 64 0.83 -12.56 0.36
N LYS A 65 0.94 -13.28 1.47
CA LYS A 65 -0.15 -13.38 2.45
C LYS A 65 -0.55 -12.02 3.01
N ALA A 66 0.42 -11.19 3.35
CA ALA A 66 0.15 -9.85 3.89
C ALA A 66 -0.50 -8.95 2.83
N ILE A 67 -0.03 -9.00 1.59
CA ILE A 67 -0.61 -8.24 0.48
C ILE A 67 -2.06 -8.68 0.22
N LYS A 68 -2.31 -9.98 0.18
CA LYS A 68 -3.65 -10.53 -0.04
C LYS A 68 -4.60 -10.13 1.09
N PHE A 69 -4.11 -10.13 2.33
CA PHE A 69 -4.90 -9.66 3.47
C PHE A 69 -5.35 -8.21 3.24
N TYR A 70 -4.44 -7.33 2.82
CA TYR A 70 -4.79 -5.95 2.52
C TYR A 70 -5.84 -5.86 1.41
N LEU A 71 -5.63 -6.56 0.31
CA LEU A 71 -6.55 -6.52 -0.84
C LEU A 71 -7.95 -7.07 -0.50
N GLU A 72 -8.02 -8.06 0.39
CA GLU A 72 -9.28 -8.69 0.76
C GLU A 72 -10.07 -7.90 1.81
N ASN A 73 -9.39 -7.13 2.65
CA ASN A 73 -10.01 -6.48 3.81
C ASN A 73 -10.23 -4.98 3.66
N TYR A 74 -9.64 -4.34 2.65
CA TYR A 74 -9.71 -2.88 2.49
C TYR A 74 -10.10 -2.49 1.07
N ASP A 75 -10.97 -1.49 0.97
CA ASP A 75 -11.42 -0.91 -0.28
C ASP A 75 -11.44 0.61 -0.12
N PHE A 76 -10.29 1.17 0.18
CA PHE A 76 -10.17 2.60 0.49
C PHE A 76 -10.52 3.49 -0.70
N TYR A 77 -10.27 3.04 -1.93
CA TYR A 77 -10.60 3.84 -3.10
C TYR A 77 -12.08 4.23 -3.11
N ASN A 78 -12.96 3.25 -2.92
CA ASN A 78 -14.39 3.50 -2.87
C ASN A 78 -14.83 4.20 -1.60
N VAL A 79 -14.19 3.91 -0.47
CA VAL A 79 -14.48 4.59 0.81
C VAL A 79 -14.16 6.08 0.69
N ILE A 80 -13.00 6.43 0.12
CA ILE A 80 -12.60 7.84 -0.06
C ILE A 80 -13.54 8.55 -1.01
N GLU A 81 -13.98 7.88 -2.09
CA GLU A 81 -14.95 8.46 -3.01
C GLU A 81 -16.24 8.85 -2.28
N ALA A 82 -16.69 8.02 -1.33
CA ALA A 82 -17.87 8.32 -0.51
C ALA A 82 -17.63 9.50 0.45
N TYR A 83 -16.38 9.75 0.84
CA TYR A 83 -16.02 10.86 1.72
C TYR A 83 -15.68 12.16 0.99
N LYS A 84 -15.82 12.20 -0.31
CA LYS A 84 -15.39 13.35 -1.13
C LYS A 84 -16.02 14.67 -0.70
N MET A 85 -17.22 14.63 -0.14
CA MET A 85 -17.89 15.82 0.37
C MET A 85 -17.17 16.46 1.57
N TYR A 86 -16.25 15.75 2.19
CA TYR A 86 -15.51 16.20 3.38
C TYR A 86 -14.07 16.60 3.06
N ASP A 87 -13.75 16.93 1.80
CA ASP A 87 -12.38 17.21 1.38
C ASP A 87 -11.78 18.49 1.96
N GLU A 88 -12.60 19.30 2.67
CA GLU A 88 -12.12 20.46 3.42
C GLU A 88 -12.12 20.25 4.92
N ASP A 89 -12.59 19.09 5.40
CA ASP A 89 -12.62 18.75 6.81
C ASP A 89 -11.30 18.09 7.22
N SER A 90 -10.39 18.89 7.79
CA SER A 90 -9.04 18.42 8.15
C SER A 90 -9.04 17.22 9.09
N ASP A 91 -9.98 17.15 10.04
CA ASP A 91 -10.04 16.03 10.97
C ASP A 91 -10.39 14.72 10.25
N ARG A 92 -11.35 14.77 9.33
CA ARG A 92 -11.74 13.60 8.56
C ARG A 92 -10.65 13.16 7.58
N ILE A 93 -9.96 14.12 6.98
CA ILE A 93 -8.83 13.83 6.09
C ILE A 93 -7.71 13.14 6.87
N ARG A 94 -7.35 13.67 8.05
CA ARG A 94 -6.34 13.05 8.91
C ARG A 94 -6.74 11.66 9.38
N ASN A 95 -8.01 11.47 9.70
CA ASN A 95 -8.50 10.14 10.09
C ASN A 95 -8.39 9.14 8.95
N MET A 96 -8.76 9.54 7.73
CA MET A 96 -8.63 8.67 6.56
C MET A 96 -7.17 8.30 6.30
N ARG A 97 -6.28 9.30 6.33
CA ARG A 97 -4.84 9.09 6.20
C ARG A 97 -4.33 8.05 7.21
N THR A 98 -4.73 8.22 8.47
CA THR A 98 -4.31 7.32 9.55
C THR A 98 -4.81 5.89 9.31
N LEU A 99 -6.05 5.73 8.88
CA LEU A 99 -6.63 4.42 8.58
C LEU A 99 -5.85 3.71 7.47
N VAL A 100 -5.51 4.43 6.40
CA VAL A 100 -4.75 3.86 5.29
C VAL A 100 -3.34 3.46 5.73
N ILE A 101 -2.66 4.33 6.47
CA ILE A 101 -1.32 4.05 6.99
C ILE A 101 -1.33 2.79 7.86
N ARG A 102 -2.29 2.70 8.79
CA ARG A 102 -2.40 1.53 9.67
C ARG A 102 -2.67 0.25 8.89
N ALA A 103 -3.52 0.33 7.86
CA ALA A 103 -3.81 -0.82 7.01
C ALA A 103 -2.55 -1.31 6.29
N LEU A 104 -1.71 -0.38 5.79
CA LEU A 104 -0.45 -0.73 5.14
C LEU A 104 0.57 -1.31 6.13
N GLU A 105 0.46 -1.00 7.40
CA GLU A 105 1.37 -1.52 8.43
C GLU A 105 0.86 -2.82 9.07
N GLU A 106 -0.39 -3.21 8.82
CA GLU A 106 -0.93 -4.47 9.34
C GLU A 106 -0.19 -5.67 8.81
N LYS A 107 -0.16 -6.75 9.61
CA LYS A 107 0.54 -7.97 9.28
C LYS A 107 2.03 -7.73 8.97
N ASP A 108 2.59 -6.65 9.52
CA ASP A 108 3.97 -6.24 9.29
C ASP A 108 4.30 -6.08 7.80
N LEU A 109 3.32 -5.63 7.00
CA LEU A 109 3.46 -5.58 5.55
C LEU A 109 4.65 -4.74 5.10
N ILE A 110 4.80 -3.53 5.65
CA ILE A 110 5.93 -2.65 5.28
C ILE A 110 7.26 -3.28 5.66
N ALA A 111 7.34 -3.89 6.86
CA ALA A 111 8.57 -4.57 7.30
C ALA A 111 8.89 -5.77 6.40
N LYS A 112 7.88 -6.53 5.98
CA LYS A 112 8.06 -7.65 5.07
C LYS A 112 8.55 -7.22 3.70
N ILE A 113 8.05 -6.09 3.18
CA ILE A 113 8.54 -5.51 1.93
C ILE A 113 10.03 -5.20 2.06
N LYS A 114 10.43 -4.51 3.12
CA LYS A 114 11.83 -4.16 3.35
C LYS A 114 12.72 -5.39 3.47
N GLN A 115 12.22 -6.44 4.13
CA GLN A 115 12.96 -7.68 4.30
C GLN A 115 13.23 -8.37 2.95
N VAL A 116 12.19 -8.47 2.11
CA VAL A 116 12.33 -9.06 0.77
C VAL A 116 13.29 -8.24 -0.08
N MET A 117 13.22 -6.90 0.01
CA MET A 117 14.09 -6.03 -0.78
C MET A 117 15.56 -6.09 -0.39
N LYS A 118 15.88 -6.60 0.80
CA LYS A 118 17.27 -6.81 1.23
C LYS A 118 17.90 -8.08 0.66
N ARG A 119 17.11 -8.96 0.06
CA ARG A 119 17.62 -10.19 -0.53
C ARG A 119 18.41 -9.86 -1.79
N GLN A 120 19.45 -10.66 -2.03
CA GLN A 120 20.34 -10.49 -3.20
C GLN A 120 20.26 -11.73 -4.10
N ASP A 121 19.08 -12.16 -4.37
CA ASP A 121 18.83 -13.34 -5.21
C ASP A 121 19.08 -13.04 -6.69
#